data_eea69fd88fb78e4f1df3c3fb5371934d
#
_entry.id   eea69fd88fb78e4f1df3c3fb5371934d
#
_cell.length_a   1.000
_cell.length_b   1.000
_cell.length_c   1.000
_cell.angle_alpha   90.00
_cell.angle_beta   90.00
_cell.angle_gamma   90.00
#
_symmetry.space_group_name_H-M   'P 1'
#
loop_
_entity.id
_entity.type
_entity.pdbx_description
1 polymer ?
#
loop_
_entity_poly.entity_id
_entity_poly.type
_entity_poly.pdbx_seq_one_letter_code
_entity_poly.pdbx_strand_id
1 'polypeptide(L)'
;LEKTNAWLTQFGDKIGGIWAANDGMGLAAIEALRADGRAGKVPVTGIDGIKLAVEAIQKGEMAGTVAWDPFWQGGMGLAIAFDAKTGVFDPAKEPKEHREFYGTGVIITGDNAQAYYDSNIKSEPTLHWKDIWGRVSGQIQYN
;
A
#
# COMPACT_ATOMS: atom_id res chain seq x y z
N LEU A 1 2.46 -2.73 -18.55
CA LEU A 1 3.15 -2.03 -19.63
C LEU A 1 2.43 -2.26 -20.98
N GLU A 2 2.32 -3.50 -21.47
CA GLU A 2 1.72 -3.84 -22.78
C GLU A 2 0.29 -3.30 -22.94
N LYS A 3 -0.60 -3.54 -21.96
CA LYS A 3 -1.97 -3.03 -21.99
C LYS A 3 -2.03 -1.50 -22.05
N THR A 4 -1.15 -0.84 -21.30
CA THR A 4 -1.10 0.62 -21.31
C THR A 4 -0.68 1.14 -22.67
N ASN A 5 0.33 0.54 -23.31
CA ASN A 5 0.74 0.89 -24.67
C ASN A 5 -0.41 0.70 -25.67
N ALA A 6 -1.17 -0.40 -25.57
CA ALA A 6 -2.33 -0.63 -26.42
C ALA A 6 -3.41 0.45 -26.20
N TRP A 7 -3.69 0.84 -24.96
CA TRP A 7 -4.64 1.92 -24.65
C TRP A 7 -4.16 3.28 -25.16
N LEU A 8 -2.87 3.59 -25.01
CA LEU A 8 -2.28 4.82 -25.53
C LEU A 8 -2.44 4.89 -27.07
N THR A 9 -2.22 3.78 -27.78
CA THR A 9 -2.44 3.69 -29.21
C THR A 9 -3.91 3.83 -29.58
N GLN A 10 -4.82 3.20 -28.85
CA GLN A 10 -6.24 3.15 -29.17
C GLN A 10 -6.99 4.43 -28.79
N PHE A 11 -6.68 5.02 -27.63
CA PHE A 11 -7.46 6.10 -27.03
C PHE A 11 -6.73 7.45 -27.03
N GLY A 12 -5.41 7.45 -27.16
CA GLY A 12 -4.59 8.66 -27.22
C GLY A 12 -4.90 9.62 -26.08
N ASP A 13 -5.19 10.87 -26.43
CA ASP A 13 -5.45 11.96 -25.46
C ASP A 13 -6.77 11.82 -24.67
N LYS A 14 -7.59 10.82 -24.99
CA LYS A 14 -8.82 10.55 -24.22
C LYS A 14 -8.55 9.88 -22.88
N ILE A 15 -7.33 9.42 -22.62
CA ILE A 15 -6.96 8.84 -21.34
C ILE A 15 -6.73 9.98 -20.34
N GLY A 16 -7.68 10.18 -19.43
CA GLY A 16 -7.64 11.21 -18.41
C GLY A 16 -6.97 10.77 -17.09
N GLY A 17 -6.75 9.47 -16.89
CA GLY A 17 -6.10 8.92 -15.70
C GLY A 17 -6.03 7.40 -15.75
N ILE A 18 -5.16 6.83 -14.92
CA ILE A 18 -4.98 5.38 -14.78
C ILE A 18 -5.07 5.02 -13.29
N TRP A 19 -6.04 4.19 -12.95
CA TRP A 19 -6.09 3.52 -11.66
C TRP A 19 -5.50 2.12 -11.79
N ALA A 20 -4.45 1.85 -11.05
CA ALA A 20 -3.79 0.55 -11.03
C ALA A 20 -4.15 -0.22 -9.75
N ALA A 21 -4.34 -1.52 -9.87
CA ALA A 21 -4.70 -2.36 -8.74
C ALA A 21 -3.57 -2.50 -7.70
N ASN A 22 -2.33 -2.22 -8.11
CA ASN A 22 -1.18 -2.11 -7.20
C ASN A 22 -0.09 -1.19 -7.78
N ASP A 23 0.90 -0.87 -6.96
CA ASP A 23 1.98 0.04 -7.32
C ASP A 23 2.85 -0.50 -8.47
N GLY A 24 3.11 -1.80 -8.51
CA GLY A 24 3.89 -2.40 -9.61
C GLY A 24 3.22 -2.21 -10.96
N MET A 25 1.89 -2.34 -11.03
CA MET A 25 1.11 -2.06 -12.23
C MET A 25 1.10 -0.57 -12.57
N GLY A 26 1.00 0.29 -11.55
CA GLY A 26 1.07 1.75 -11.69
C GLY A 26 2.42 2.20 -12.27
N LEU A 27 3.52 1.68 -11.75
CA LEU A 27 4.87 1.97 -12.24
C LEU A 27 5.07 1.51 -13.70
N ALA A 28 4.54 0.34 -14.05
CA ALA A 28 4.57 -0.14 -15.43
C ALA A 28 3.74 0.76 -16.38
N ALA A 29 2.63 1.32 -15.89
CA ALA A 29 1.85 2.30 -16.65
C ALA A 29 2.61 3.62 -16.83
N ILE A 30 3.29 4.09 -15.77
CA ILE A 30 4.14 5.30 -15.83
C ILE A 30 5.28 5.12 -16.83
N GLU A 31 5.88 3.94 -16.92
CA GLU A 31 6.91 3.66 -17.91
C GLU A 31 6.39 3.79 -19.35
N ALA A 32 5.18 3.28 -19.64
CA ALA A 32 4.54 3.49 -20.93
C ALA A 32 4.25 4.97 -21.21
N LEU A 33 3.73 5.69 -20.21
CA LEU A 33 3.47 7.13 -20.32
C LEU A 33 4.75 7.95 -20.51
N ARG A 34 5.86 7.53 -19.92
CA ARG A 34 7.17 8.17 -20.09
C ARG A 34 7.66 8.02 -21.53
N ALA A 35 7.56 6.81 -22.10
CA ALA A 35 7.90 6.57 -23.49
C ALA A 35 7.04 7.40 -24.46
N ASP A 36 5.79 7.71 -24.09
CA ASP A 36 4.84 8.50 -24.85
C ASP A 36 4.90 10.02 -24.54
N GLY A 37 5.81 10.44 -23.65
CA GLY A 37 5.98 11.86 -23.25
C GLY A 37 4.87 12.41 -22.35
N ARG A 38 4.09 11.55 -21.66
CA ARG A 38 2.94 11.90 -20.83
C ARG A 38 3.07 11.53 -19.35
N ALA A 39 4.23 11.05 -18.89
CA ALA A 39 4.48 10.84 -17.47
C ALA A 39 4.31 12.16 -16.71
N GLY A 40 3.60 12.13 -15.58
CA GLY A 40 3.23 13.30 -14.80
C GLY A 40 2.10 14.16 -15.38
N LYS A 41 1.68 13.93 -16.64
CA LYS A 41 0.53 14.61 -17.26
C LYS A 41 -0.77 13.81 -17.14
N VAL A 42 -0.68 12.49 -17.21
CA VAL A 42 -1.78 11.57 -16.96
C VAL A 42 -1.62 11.05 -15.54
N PRO A 43 -2.54 11.36 -14.61
CA PRO A 43 -2.44 10.91 -13.23
C PRO A 43 -2.54 9.38 -13.15
N VAL A 44 -1.62 8.77 -12.41
CA VAL A 44 -1.60 7.34 -12.13
C VAL A 44 -1.69 7.15 -10.62
N THR A 45 -2.57 6.24 -10.18
CA THR A 45 -2.67 5.85 -8.77
C THR A 45 -2.46 4.34 -8.62
N GLY A 46 -2.01 3.93 -7.44
CA GLY A 46 -1.77 2.54 -7.08
C GLY A 46 -2.19 2.21 -5.65
N ILE A 47 -1.79 1.04 -5.21
CA ILE A 47 -1.96 0.52 -3.85
C ILE A 47 -0.67 -0.20 -3.49
N ASP A 48 -0.26 -0.16 -2.27
CA ASP A 48 0.78 -0.83 -1.49
C ASP A 48 1.71 0.15 -0.77
N GLY A 49 2.02 1.31 -1.36
CA GLY A 49 2.96 2.28 -0.77
C GLY A 49 4.41 1.83 -0.86
N ILE A 50 4.79 1.08 -1.91
CA ILE A 50 6.18 0.61 -2.04
C ILE A 50 7.15 1.76 -2.32
N LYS A 51 8.40 1.57 -1.96
CA LYS A 51 9.48 2.57 -2.10
C LYS A 51 9.49 3.24 -3.48
N LEU A 52 9.47 2.44 -4.56
CA LEU A 52 9.53 2.97 -5.93
C LEU A 52 8.31 3.83 -6.30
N ALA A 53 7.12 3.49 -5.78
CA ALA A 53 5.92 4.29 -6.00
C ALA A 53 6.00 5.63 -5.25
N VAL A 54 6.46 5.61 -4.00
CA VAL A 54 6.66 6.84 -3.22
C VAL A 54 7.71 7.74 -3.89
N GLU A 55 8.80 7.18 -4.41
CA GLU A 55 9.79 7.92 -5.19
C GLU A 55 9.21 8.49 -6.50
N ALA A 56 8.29 7.76 -7.16
CA ALA A 56 7.59 8.26 -8.35
C ALA A 56 6.62 9.41 -8.01
N ILE A 57 5.97 9.36 -6.83
CA ILE A 57 5.15 10.46 -6.32
C ILE A 57 6.00 11.70 -6.04
N GLN A 58 7.16 11.54 -5.39
CA GLN A 58 8.10 12.63 -5.13
C GLN A 58 8.61 13.31 -6.42
N LYS A 59 8.73 12.54 -7.52
CA LYS A 59 9.11 13.05 -8.84
C LYS A 59 7.94 13.66 -9.62
N GLY A 60 6.71 13.59 -9.11
CA GLY A 60 5.50 14.05 -9.81
C GLY A 60 5.06 13.15 -10.96
N GLU A 61 5.58 11.92 -11.07
CA GLU A 61 5.21 10.96 -12.11
C GLU A 61 4.01 10.10 -11.71
N MET A 62 3.76 9.93 -10.41
CA MET A 62 2.62 9.22 -9.82
C MET A 62 1.81 10.17 -8.97
N ALA A 63 0.49 10.14 -9.09
CA ALA A 63 -0.42 11.04 -8.37
C ALA A 63 -0.59 10.63 -6.89
N GLY A 64 -0.57 9.33 -6.63
CA GLY A 64 -0.68 8.81 -5.26
C GLY A 64 -0.80 7.31 -5.19
N THR A 65 -0.66 6.79 -3.98
CA THR A 65 -0.90 5.40 -3.63
C THR A 65 -1.55 5.27 -2.26
N VAL A 66 -2.16 4.14 -1.98
CA VAL A 66 -2.63 3.80 -0.62
C VAL A 66 -1.65 2.79 -0.04
N ALA A 67 -0.95 3.19 1.02
CA ALA A 67 -0.04 2.30 1.72
C ALA A 67 -0.79 1.38 2.67
N TRP A 68 -0.46 0.11 2.60
CA TRP A 68 -0.78 -0.91 3.58
C TRP A 68 0.54 -1.46 4.10
N ASP A 69 0.73 -1.46 5.41
CA ASP A 69 1.96 -1.94 6.01
C ASP A 69 2.06 -3.49 5.89
N PRO A 70 2.88 -4.02 4.97
CA PRO A 70 3.00 -5.47 4.78
C PRO A 70 3.70 -6.16 5.95
N PHE A 71 4.57 -5.45 6.67
CA PHE A 71 5.23 -5.96 7.87
C PHE A 71 4.23 -6.15 8.99
N TRP A 72 3.32 -5.17 9.15
CA TRP A 72 2.23 -5.29 10.09
C TRP A 72 1.30 -6.46 9.73
N GLN A 73 0.85 -6.55 8.48
CA GLN A 73 -0.05 -7.63 8.03
C GLN A 73 0.56 -9.01 8.23
N GLY A 74 1.79 -9.21 7.74
CA GLY A 74 2.51 -10.47 7.89
C GLY A 74 2.88 -10.78 9.34
N GLY A 75 3.36 -9.78 10.06
CA GLY A 75 3.74 -9.89 11.47
C GLY A 75 2.56 -10.23 12.38
N MET A 76 1.41 -9.58 12.15
CA MET A 76 0.17 -9.89 12.88
C MET A 76 -0.32 -11.29 12.62
N GLY A 77 -0.39 -11.70 11.36
CA GLY A 77 -0.80 -13.06 11.00
C GLY A 77 0.06 -14.11 11.66
N LEU A 78 1.39 -13.93 11.62
CA LEU A 78 2.33 -14.85 12.28
C LEU A 78 2.21 -14.82 13.80
N ALA A 79 2.06 -13.66 14.41
CA ALA A 79 1.91 -13.51 15.85
C ALA A 79 0.61 -14.18 16.36
N ILE A 80 -0.51 -13.97 15.68
CA ILE A 80 -1.80 -14.62 16.01
C ILE A 80 -1.68 -16.13 15.87
N ALA A 81 -1.07 -16.63 14.81
CA ALA A 81 -0.85 -18.07 14.61
C ALA A 81 0.05 -18.68 15.69
N PHE A 82 1.12 -17.97 16.08
CA PHE A 82 2.01 -18.41 17.16
C PHE A 82 1.29 -18.44 18.51
N ASP A 83 0.55 -17.40 18.85
CA ASP A 83 -0.16 -17.30 20.12
C ASP A 83 -1.31 -18.32 20.19
N ALA A 84 -1.98 -18.61 19.06
CA ALA A 84 -2.96 -19.71 18.98
C ALA A 84 -2.30 -21.07 19.17
N LYS A 85 -1.12 -21.30 18.57
CA LYS A 85 -0.37 -22.54 18.72
C LYS A 85 0.13 -22.78 20.14
N THR A 86 0.48 -21.71 20.86
CA THR A 86 0.99 -21.78 22.24
C THR A 86 -0.11 -21.70 23.30
N GLY A 87 -1.38 -21.56 22.89
CA GLY A 87 -2.53 -21.49 23.82
C GLY A 87 -2.69 -20.14 24.51
N VAL A 88 -1.96 -19.11 24.08
CA VAL A 88 -2.12 -17.73 24.57
C VAL A 88 -3.37 -17.07 24.00
N PHE A 89 -3.74 -17.46 22.78
CA PHE A 89 -4.91 -16.96 22.06
C PHE A 89 -5.77 -18.13 21.57
N ASP A 90 -7.08 -18.08 21.85
CA ASP A 90 -8.04 -19.08 21.36
C ASP A 90 -9.06 -18.40 20.44
N PRO A 91 -8.92 -18.53 19.12
CA PRO A 91 -9.83 -17.88 18.16
C PRO A 91 -11.29 -18.25 18.35
N ALA A 92 -11.57 -19.42 18.92
CA ALA A 92 -12.95 -19.89 19.16
C ALA A 92 -13.62 -19.20 20.35
N LYS A 93 -12.82 -18.68 21.28
CA LYS A 93 -13.28 -17.96 22.49
C LYS A 93 -13.27 -16.45 22.34
N GLU A 94 -12.57 -15.94 21.33
CA GLU A 94 -12.53 -14.51 21.09
C GLU A 94 -13.90 -13.94 20.70
N PRO A 95 -14.23 -12.73 21.16
CA PRO A 95 -15.43 -12.04 20.72
C PRO A 95 -15.43 -11.84 19.20
N LYS A 96 -16.61 -11.73 18.61
CA LYS A 96 -16.76 -11.64 17.15
C LYS A 96 -15.95 -10.47 16.57
N GLU A 97 -15.87 -9.39 17.30
CA GLU A 97 -15.14 -8.16 16.94
C GLU A 97 -13.63 -8.41 16.76
N HIS A 98 -13.07 -9.42 17.43
CA HIS A 98 -11.66 -9.81 17.32
C HIS A 98 -11.37 -10.80 16.20
N ARG A 99 -12.40 -11.28 15.49
CA ARG A 99 -12.26 -12.23 14.38
C ARG A 99 -12.17 -11.56 13.03
N GLU A 100 -12.69 -10.35 12.94
CA GLU A 100 -12.66 -9.52 11.74
C GLU A 100 -12.13 -8.14 12.10
N PHE A 101 -10.97 -7.79 11.60
CA PHE A 101 -10.37 -6.48 11.78
C PHE A 101 -9.68 -6.03 10.50
N TYR A 102 -9.69 -4.72 10.29
CA TYR A 102 -9.19 -4.10 9.07
C TYR A 102 -8.10 -3.09 9.41
N GLY A 103 -6.98 -3.16 8.70
CA GLY A 103 -5.96 -2.13 8.79
C GLY A 103 -6.44 -0.82 8.16
N THR A 104 -6.01 0.31 8.71
CA THR A 104 -6.25 1.62 8.10
C THR A 104 -5.15 1.93 7.09
N GLY A 105 -5.52 2.08 5.82
CA GLY A 105 -4.59 2.49 4.77
C GLY A 105 -4.18 3.95 4.92
N VAL A 106 -2.95 4.28 4.55
CA VAL A 106 -2.44 5.65 4.50
C VAL A 106 -2.43 6.11 3.05
N ILE A 107 -3.19 7.16 2.74
CA ILE A 107 -3.14 7.79 1.41
C ILE A 107 -1.85 8.61 1.32
N ILE A 108 -1.02 8.30 0.33
CA ILE A 108 0.23 8.99 0.04
C ILE A 108 0.06 9.78 -1.25
N THR A 109 0.33 11.07 -1.18
CA THR A 109 0.34 12.01 -2.30
C THR A 109 1.62 12.84 -2.24
N GLY A 110 1.79 13.80 -3.17
CA GLY A 110 2.92 14.73 -3.15
C GLY A 110 3.08 15.48 -1.83
N ASP A 111 1.97 15.73 -1.11
CA ASP A 111 1.99 16.52 0.13
C ASP A 111 2.66 15.80 1.30
N ASN A 112 2.58 14.45 1.35
CA ASN A 112 3.09 13.66 2.47
C ASN A 112 4.12 12.58 2.08
N ALA A 113 4.43 12.44 0.79
CA ALA A 113 5.33 11.38 0.31
C ALA A 113 6.72 11.42 0.96
N GLN A 114 7.28 12.63 1.21
CA GLN A 114 8.58 12.75 1.87
C GLN A 114 8.52 12.32 3.34
N ALA A 115 7.50 12.75 4.06
CA ALA A 115 7.32 12.38 5.48
C ALA A 115 7.12 10.86 5.61
N TYR A 116 6.29 10.27 4.73
CA TYR A 116 6.10 8.82 4.68
C TYR A 116 7.39 8.07 4.35
N TYR A 117 8.16 8.55 3.37
CA TYR A 117 9.44 7.96 2.99
C TYR A 117 10.42 7.92 4.18
N ASP A 118 10.53 9.02 4.90
CA ASP A 118 11.46 9.13 6.03
C ASP A 118 11.03 8.26 7.22
N SER A 119 9.73 8.16 7.51
CA SER A 119 9.22 7.41 8.66
C SER A 119 9.02 5.91 8.41
N ASN A 120 8.65 5.50 7.19
CA ASN A 120 8.23 4.13 6.91
C ASN A 120 9.17 3.37 5.98
N ILE A 121 9.86 4.05 5.06
CA ILE A 121 10.74 3.38 4.09
C ILE A 121 12.19 3.34 4.56
N LYS A 122 12.67 4.42 5.17
CA LYS A 122 14.02 4.48 5.75
C LYS A 122 14.12 3.83 7.13
N SER A 123 13.00 3.75 7.86
CA SER A 123 12.98 3.16 9.20
C SER A 123 12.93 1.64 9.13
N GLU A 124 13.53 0.98 10.12
CA GLU A 124 13.33 -0.46 10.31
C GLU A 124 12.00 -0.72 11.04
N PRO A 125 11.15 -1.64 10.55
CA PRO A 125 9.90 -1.96 11.22
C PRO A 125 10.17 -2.63 12.57
N THR A 126 9.50 -2.15 13.62
CA THR A 126 9.58 -2.73 14.96
C THR A 126 8.31 -3.53 15.25
N LEU A 127 8.47 -4.83 15.54
CA LEU A 127 7.36 -5.72 15.89
C LEU A 127 7.45 -6.12 17.36
N HIS A 128 6.37 -5.90 18.09
CA HIS A 128 6.22 -6.33 19.49
C HIS A 128 5.49 -7.67 19.55
N TRP A 129 6.21 -8.77 19.51
CA TRP A 129 5.67 -10.13 19.40
C TRP A 129 4.82 -10.59 20.60
N LYS A 130 5.00 -9.99 21.76
CA LYS A 130 4.34 -10.42 23.02
C LYS A 130 2.99 -9.77 23.27
N ASP A 131 2.62 -8.77 22.49
CA ASP A 131 1.36 -8.04 22.64
C ASP A 131 0.66 -7.94 21.28
N ILE A 132 -0.27 -8.86 21.02
CA ILE A 132 -1.01 -8.90 19.77
C ILE A 132 -1.82 -7.63 19.56
N TRP A 133 -2.54 -7.20 20.59
CA TRP A 133 -3.49 -6.11 20.48
C TRP A 133 -2.82 -4.75 20.60
N GLY A 134 -1.78 -4.60 21.40
CA GLY A 134 -0.97 -3.39 21.44
C GLY A 134 -0.22 -3.10 20.16
N ARG A 135 0.14 -4.14 19.39
CA ARG A 135 0.77 -4.02 18.05
C ARG A 135 -0.12 -3.32 17.03
N VAL A 136 -1.42 -3.35 17.25
CA VAL A 136 -2.43 -2.87 16.31
C VAL A 136 -3.12 -1.60 16.77
N SER A 137 -2.75 -1.10 17.95
CA SER A 137 -3.28 0.15 18.48
C SER A 137 -3.10 1.30 17.50
N GLY A 138 -4.19 1.88 17.05
CA GLY A 138 -4.23 2.96 16.08
C GLY A 138 -4.13 2.52 14.60
N GLN A 139 -3.94 1.22 14.30
CA GLN A 139 -3.86 0.71 12.93
C GLN A 139 -5.05 -0.19 12.55
N ILE A 140 -5.88 -0.55 13.51
CA ILE A 140 -7.08 -1.37 13.29
C ILE A 140 -8.34 -0.54 13.47
N GLN A 141 -9.27 -0.69 12.52
CA GLN A 141 -10.67 -0.34 12.70
C GLN A 141 -11.46 -1.62 12.98
N TYR A 142 -12.17 -1.64 14.11
CA TYR A 142 -13.18 -2.65 14.39
C TYR A 142 -14.53 -2.21 13.79
N ASN A 143 -15.25 -3.12 13.16
CA ASN A 143 -16.61 -2.90 12.72
C ASN A 143 -17.59 -3.07 13.87
#